data_a402d4bfea03c6245b8d9d9a0b6182fe
#
_entry.id   a402d4bfea03c6245b8d9d9a0b6182fe
#
_cell.length_a   1.000
_cell.length_b   1.000
_cell.length_c   1.000
_cell.angle_alpha   90.00
_cell.angle_beta   90.00
_cell.angle_gamma   90.00
#
_symmetry.space_group_name_H-M   'P 1'
#
loop_
_entity.id
_entity.type
_entity.pdbx_description
1 polymer ?
#
loop_
_entity_poly.entity_id
_entity_poly.type
_entity_poly.pdbx_seq_one_letter_code
_entity_poly.pdbx_strand_id
1 'polypeptide(L)'
;MEEFSRVEPSYISKEGCRLIWKGIDEDDQHVVVLSKDELDHLFELLSKDSTGKIELEDEFSTILVNTDTTQFQLREHKILEAKTSVLRKKIHEYRKVPHEPKPIKIYPKEFFPSITIENENGDEEDRNKFLNAVLAAKSKVAISESDLFRIMSTRRSTRNFDTSTFVEQWKVDKILAAADTAPTAGNFQGFEVFYVKNREIKKRLVEAANNQPYVNAPVVLVFCMDPSRVKMNFPPETLSKFSLQDATLAAAYSQLAASAMGLSSIWIGMIDEEKVKQIIGTNLRPTSILCIGYPHQKRPPKSRRKLKDLVRVIE
;
A
#
# COMPACT_ATOMS: atom_id res chain seq x y z
N MET A 1 -32.38 -5.23 -7.14
CA MET A 1 -31.88 -4.28 -6.11
C MET A 1 -31.58 -5.11 -4.90
N GLU A 2 -30.31 -5.24 -4.56
CA GLU A 2 -29.90 -5.90 -3.31
C GLU A 2 -30.13 -4.90 -2.18
N GLU A 3 -31.00 -5.24 -1.26
CA GLU A 3 -31.35 -4.42 -0.11
C GLU A 3 -30.27 -4.58 0.96
N PHE A 4 -29.27 -3.69 0.97
CA PHE A 4 -28.26 -3.67 2.01
C PHE A 4 -28.87 -3.13 3.30
N SER A 5 -29.12 -4.01 4.25
CA SER A 5 -29.90 -3.72 5.45
C SER A 5 -29.15 -2.87 6.49
N ARG A 6 -27.83 -2.64 6.33
CA ARG A 6 -27.03 -2.00 7.38
C ARG A 6 -25.88 -1.15 6.86
N VAL A 7 -25.92 0.15 7.16
CA VAL A 7 -24.84 1.11 6.90
C VAL A 7 -24.17 1.48 8.23
N GLU A 8 -22.86 1.32 8.33
CA GLU A 8 -22.09 1.69 9.51
C GLU A 8 -20.94 2.65 9.15
N PRO A 9 -20.94 3.90 9.65
CA PRO A 9 -19.78 4.77 9.52
C PRO A 9 -18.64 4.27 10.41
N SER A 10 -17.43 4.27 9.89
CA SER A 10 -16.24 3.95 10.66
C SER A 10 -15.13 4.97 10.40
N TYR A 11 -14.30 5.19 11.40
CA TYR A 11 -13.19 6.12 11.33
C TYR A 11 -12.06 5.59 10.43
N ILE A 12 -11.50 6.44 9.56
CA ILE A 12 -10.34 6.12 8.72
C ILE A 12 -9.13 6.97 9.12
N SER A 13 -9.33 8.28 9.28
CA SER A 13 -8.29 9.24 9.62
C SER A 13 -8.96 10.54 10.15
N LYS A 14 -8.16 11.52 10.58
CA LYS A 14 -8.70 12.86 10.94
C LYS A 14 -9.41 13.56 9.77
N GLU A 15 -9.24 13.07 8.55
CA GLU A 15 -9.62 13.74 7.32
C GLU A 15 -10.75 13.04 6.55
N GLY A 16 -11.35 11.96 7.07
CA GLY A 16 -12.38 11.25 6.33
C GLY A 16 -13.20 10.25 7.11
N CYS A 17 -14.18 9.66 6.44
CA CYS A 17 -15.08 8.67 6.96
C CYS A 17 -15.24 7.51 5.98
N ARG A 18 -15.42 6.31 6.51
CA ARG A 18 -15.75 5.13 5.74
C ARG A 18 -17.19 4.72 6.04
N LEU A 19 -18.03 4.65 5.02
CA LEU A 19 -19.36 4.09 5.14
C LEU A 19 -19.31 2.64 4.65
N ILE A 20 -19.79 1.72 5.48
CA ILE A 20 -19.77 0.29 5.20
C ILE A 20 -21.20 -0.21 5.07
N TRP A 21 -21.54 -0.77 3.91
CA TRP A 21 -22.77 -1.53 3.69
C TRP A 21 -22.48 -3.00 3.90
N LYS A 22 -23.25 -3.64 4.76
CA LYS A 22 -23.17 -5.07 5.02
C LYS A 22 -24.35 -5.76 4.36
N GLY A 23 -24.08 -6.74 3.50
CA GLY A 23 -25.05 -7.65 2.92
C GLY A 23 -25.60 -8.67 3.92
N ILE A 24 -26.41 -9.59 3.43
CA ILE A 24 -26.97 -10.71 4.24
C ILE A 24 -25.85 -11.70 4.57
N ASP A 25 -24.90 -11.92 3.68
CA ASP A 25 -23.71 -12.72 3.91
C ASP A 25 -22.58 -11.85 4.49
N GLU A 26 -21.88 -12.36 5.51
CA GLU A 26 -20.82 -11.61 6.21
C GLU A 26 -19.67 -11.15 5.29
N ASP A 27 -19.48 -11.82 4.15
CA ASP A 27 -18.45 -11.51 3.17
C ASP A 27 -18.86 -10.46 2.12
N ASP A 28 -20.16 -10.11 2.05
CA ASP A 28 -20.66 -9.11 1.08
C ASP A 28 -20.68 -7.72 1.71
N GLN A 29 -19.56 -7.03 1.62
CA GLN A 29 -19.39 -5.67 2.15
C GLN A 29 -19.04 -4.70 1.04
N HIS A 30 -19.74 -3.57 1.00
CA HIS A 30 -19.39 -2.44 0.16
C HIS A 30 -18.95 -1.26 1.00
N VAL A 31 -17.85 -0.62 0.58
CA VAL A 31 -17.23 0.47 1.32
C VAL A 31 -17.15 1.70 0.43
N VAL A 32 -17.74 2.80 0.88
CA VAL A 32 -17.58 4.13 0.29
C VAL A 32 -16.70 4.95 1.22
N VAL A 33 -15.64 5.52 0.68
CA VAL A 33 -14.70 6.38 1.43
C VAL A 33 -15.05 7.82 1.10
N LEU A 34 -15.28 8.63 2.11
CA LEU A 34 -15.53 10.06 2.00
C LEU A 34 -14.34 10.83 2.57
N SER A 35 -13.84 11.81 1.85
CA SER A 35 -12.97 12.84 2.39
C SER A 35 -13.69 13.64 3.48
N LYS A 36 -12.95 14.49 4.19
CA LYS A 36 -13.56 15.36 5.19
C LYS A 36 -14.57 16.31 4.57
N ASP A 37 -14.23 16.92 3.44
CA ASP A 37 -15.06 17.90 2.77
C ASP A 37 -16.34 17.27 2.21
N GLU A 38 -16.25 16.09 1.64
CA GLU A 38 -17.41 15.31 1.17
C GLU A 38 -18.32 14.91 2.34
N LEU A 39 -17.73 14.47 3.48
CA LEU A 39 -18.48 14.14 4.67
C LEU A 39 -19.19 15.37 5.27
N ASP A 40 -18.52 16.52 5.29
CA ASP A 40 -19.07 17.77 5.79
C ASP A 40 -20.23 18.25 4.89
N HIS A 41 -20.08 18.14 3.57
CA HIS A 41 -21.14 18.47 2.60
C HIS A 41 -22.34 17.51 2.73
N LEU A 42 -22.08 16.20 2.84
CA LEU A 42 -23.14 15.21 3.07
C LEU A 42 -23.88 15.50 4.37
N PHE A 43 -23.16 15.81 5.46
CA PHE A 43 -23.75 16.14 6.74
C PHE A 43 -24.63 17.40 6.66
N GLU A 44 -24.18 18.41 5.92
CA GLU A 44 -24.93 19.65 5.71
C GLU A 44 -26.27 19.39 5.01
N LEU A 45 -26.25 18.62 3.91
CA LEU A 45 -27.48 18.25 3.19
C LEU A 45 -28.42 17.45 4.09
N LEU A 46 -27.91 16.44 4.79
CA LEU A 46 -28.70 15.61 5.68
C LEU A 46 -29.29 16.40 6.87
N SER A 47 -28.58 17.41 7.36
CA SER A 47 -29.02 18.22 8.53
C SER A 47 -30.09 19.22 8.17
N LYS A 48 -30.06 19.76 6.96
CA LYS A 48 -31.01 20.78 6.45
C LYS A 48 -32.26 20.20 5.81
N ASP A 49 -32.43 18.87 5.79
CA ASP A 49 -33.44 18.16 4.99
C ASP A 49 -33.45 18.57 3.52
N SER A 50 -32.26 18.91 3.01
CA SER A 50 -32.08 19.39 1.64
C SER A 50 -31.82 18.21 0.72
N THR A 51 -32.38 18.27 -0.48
CA THR A 51 -32.00 17.36 -1.56
C THR A 51 -30.77 17.92 -2.27
N GLY A 52 -29.86 17.04 -2.70
CA GLY A 52 -28.65 17.47 -3.38
C GLY A 52 -27.86 16.34 -4.00
N LYS A 53 -26.86 16.73 -4.78
CA LYS A 53 -25.90 15.83 -5.42
C LYS A 53 -24.51 16.17 -4.94
N ILE A 54 -23.73 15.16 -4.59
CA ILE A 54 -22.31 15.29 -4.25
C ILE A 54 -21.54 14.42 -5.26
N GLU A 55 -20.61 15.01 -5.98
CA GLU A 55 -19.65 14.28 -6.80
C GLU A 55 -18.44 13.96 -5.93
N LEU A 56 -18.05 12.68 -5.89
CA LEU A 56 -16.91 12.27 -5.10
C LEU A 56 -15.61 12.54 -5.84
N GLU A 57 -14.53 12.74 -5.12
CA GLU A 57 -13.19 13.04 -5.68
C GLU A 57 -12.69 11.97 -6.65
N ASP A 58 -13.27 10.78 -6.63
CA ASP A 58 -12.94 9.72 -7.57
C ASP A 58 -13.50 9.94 -8.98
N GLU A 59 -14.18 11.09 -9.24
CA GLU A 59 -14.79 11.56 -10.49
C GLU A 59 -15.85 10.63 -11.14
N PHE A 60 -16.12 9.46 -10.52
CA PHE A 60 -17.01 8.45 -11.11
C PHE A 60 -18.11 7.97 -10.14
N SER A 61 -18.09 8.43 -8.92
CA SER A 61 -19.10 8.10 -7.93
C SER A 61 -19.85 9.34 -7.48
N THR A 62 -21.14 9.18 -7.25
CA THR A 62 -22.04 10.29 -6.93
C THR A 62 -22.94 9.91 -5.77
N ILE A 63 -23.19 10.83 -4.85
CA ILE A 63 -24.20 10.70 -3.80
C ILE A 63 -25.38 11.56 -4.15
N LEU A 64 -26.54 10.96 -4.22
CA LEU A 64 -27.83 11.65 -4.40
C LEU A 64 -28.59 11.62 -3.07
N VAL A 65 -28.74 12.78 -2.43
CA VAL A 65 -29.49 12.93 -1.18
C VAL A 65 -30.93 13.33 -1.52
N ASN A 66 -31.90 12.51 -1.13
CA ASN A 66 -33.31 12.80 -1.19
C ASN A 66 -33.91 12.75 0.22
N THR A 67 -35.15 13.18 0.38
CA THR A 67 -35.85 13.23 1.67
C THR A 67 -35.96 11.85 2.32
N ASP A 68 -36.26 10.82 1.55
CA ASP A 68 -36.52 9.46 2.06
C ASP A 68 -35.32 8.55 1.93
N THR A 69 -34.59 8.62 0.80
CA THR A 69 -33.48 7.73 0.48
C THR A 69 -32.27 8.52 -0.02
N THR A 70 -31.10 8.10 0.43
CA THR A 70 -29.81 8.55 -0.09
C THR A 70 -29.19 7.45 -0.90
N GLN A 71 -28.88 7.72 -2.17
CA GLN A 71 -28.30 6.76 -3.11
C GLN A 71 -26.82 7.08 -3.34
N PHE A 72 -25.99 6.05 -3.30
CA PHE A 72 -24.58 6.09 -3.64
C PHE A 72 -24.40 5.35 -4.97
N GLN A 73 -24.19 6.10 -6.04
CA GLN A 73 -23.96 5.56 -7.38
C GLN A 73 -22.47 5.32 -7.56
N LEU A 74 -22.05 4.07 -7.66
CA LEU A 74 -20.66 3.66 -7.81
C LEU A 74 -20.29 3.39 -9.27
N ARG A 75 -19.00 3.36 -9.58
CA ARG A 75 -18.42 3.20 -10.93
C ARG A 75 -18.98 2.04 -11.77
N GLU A 76 -19.37 0.96 -11.16
CA GLU A 76 -19.81 -0.27 -11.85
C GLU A 76 -21.32 -0.31 -12.08
N HIS A 77 -21.99 0.84 -12.18
CA HIS A 77 -23.45 0.96 -12.22
C HIS A 77 -24.14 0.35 -10.99
N LYS A 78 -23.40 0.12 -9.92
CA LYS A 78 -23.92 -0.37 -8.66
C LYS A 78 -24.48 0.80 -7.86
N ILE A 79 -25.70 0.62 -7.37
CA ILE A 79 -26.37 1.63 -6.55
C ILE A 79 -26.52 1.04 -5.14
N LEU A 80 -25.96 1.74 -4.16
CA LEU A 80 -26.18 1.44 -2.75
C LEU A 80 -27.16 2.46 -2.19
N GLU A 81 -28.17 1.99 -1.47
CA GLU A 81 -29.21 2.84 -0.89
C GLU A 81 -29.19 2.81 0.63
N ALA A 82 -29.51 3.93 1.25
CA ALA A 82 -29.77 4.02 2.68
C ALA A 82 -30.95 4.95 2.95
N LYS A 83 -31.77 4.63 3.96
CA LYS A 83 -32.78 5.60 4.42
C LYS A 83 -32.08 6.83 4.94
N THR A 84 -32.44 8.01 4.39
CA THR A 84 -31.82 9.31 4.71
C THR A 84 -31.85 9.60 6.22
N SER A 85 -32.97 9.25 6.90
CA SER A 85 -33.11 9.40 8.36
C SER A 85 -32.12 8.52 9.14
N VAL A 86 -31.87 7.29 8.68
CA VAL A 86 -30.92 6.37 9.33
C VAL A 86 -29.49 6.84 9.13
N LEU A 87 -29.14 7.23 7.90
CA LEU A 87 -27.82 7.75 7.57
C LEU A 87 -27.51 9.03 8.34
N ARG A 88 -28.48 9.96 8.41
CA ARG A 88 -28.39 11.20 9.21
C ARG A 88 -28.07 10.90 10.68
N LYS A 89 -28.82 10.01 11.30
CA LYS A 89 -28.61 9.63 12.71
C LYS A 89 -27.20 9.07 12.91
N LYS A 90 -26.76 8.17 12.06
CA LYS A 90 -25.43 7.52 12.18
C LYS A 90 -24.28 8.48 11.95
N ILE A 91 -24.35 9.36 10.95
CA ILE A 91 -23.33 10.39 10.72
C ILE A 91 -23.32 11.41 11.88
N HIS A 92 -24.46 11.75 12.42
CA HIS A 92 -24.55 12.65 13.58
C HIS A 92 -23.94 12.00 14.84
N GLU A 93 -24.20 10.73 15.09
CA GLU A 93 -23.57 9.96 16.17
C GLU A 93 -22.07 9.86 15.96
N TYR A 94 -21.62 9.57 14.74
CA TYR A 94 -20.21 9.50 14.36
C TYR A 94 -19.47 10.80 14.66
N ARG A 95 -20.05 11.96 14.34
CA ARG A 95 -19.44 13.28 14.58
C ARG A 95 -19.41 13.70 16.05
N LYS A 96 -20.24 13.13 16.89
CA LYS A 96 -20.25 13.42 18.34
C LYS A 96 -19.15 12.69 19.11
N VAL A 97 -18.66 11.57 18.57
CA VAL A 97 -17.55 10.85 19.19
C VAL A 97 -16.28 11.63 18.90
N PRO A 98 -15.48 12.02 19.91
CA PRO A 98 -14.18 12.59 19.66
C PRO A 98 -13.34 11.57 18.90
N HIS A 99 -13.09 11.82 17.63
CA HIS A 99 -12.18 11.01 16.81
C HIS A 99 -10.74 11.47 17.10
N GLU A 100 -10.36 11.42 18.37
CA GLU A 100 -8.95 11.40 18.68
C GLU A 100 -8.38 10.15 18.02
N PRO A 101 -7.27 10.26 17.28
CA PRO A 101 -6.53 9.08 16.89
C PRO A 101 -6.35 8.32 18.19
N LYS A 102 -6.87 7.09 18.26
CA LYS A 102 -6.47 6.18 19.36
C LYS A 102 -4.96 6.33 19.37
N PRO A 103 -4.36 6.82 20.47
CA PRO A 103 -2.92 6.96 20.49
C PRO A 103 -2.41 5.62 20.01
N ILE A 104 -1.50 5.64 19.01
CA ILE A 104 -0.75 4.43 18.67
C ILE A 104 -0.40 3.92 20.05
N LYS A 105 -0.94 2.77 20.44
CA LYS A 105 -0.56 2.17 21.72
C LYS A 105 0.92 1.97 21.57
N ILE A 106 1.70 2.96 22.01
CA ILE A 106 3.09 2.79 22.32
C ILE A 106 2.96 1.77 23.44
N TYR A 107 3.21 0.53 23.09
CA TYR A 107 3.19 -0.56 24.06
C TYR A 107 4.06 -0.08 25.22
N PRO A 108 3.55 -0.09 26.47
CA PRO A 108 4.34 0.31 27.61
C PRO A 108 5.67 -0.42 27.54
N LYS A 109 6.75 0.18 28.06
CA LYS A 109 8.07 -0.46 28.14
C LYS A 109 8.01 -1.88 28.72
N GLU A 110 6.96 -2.22 29.43
CA GLU A 110 6.62 -3.55 29.95
C GLU A 110 6.33 -4.60 28.86
N PHE A 111 6.05 -4.22 27.61
CA PHE A 111 5.91 -5.16 26.47
C PHE A 111 7.26 -5.52 25.83
N PHE A 112 8.28 -4.73 26.11
CA PHE A 112 9.66 -5.15 25.95
C PHE A 112 10.13 -5.41 27.37
N PRO A 113 10.11 -6.66 27.85
CA PRO A 113 10.78 -6.93 29.11
C PRO A 113 12.19 -6.37 28.93
N SER A 114 12.54 -5.40 29.79
CA SER A 114 13.91 -4.98 29.94
C SER A 114 14.64 -6.27 30.35
N ILE A 115 15.22 -6.95 29.36
CA ILE A 115 16.09 -8.07 29.56
C ILE A 115 17.35 -7.43 30.13
N THR A 116 17.36 -7.26 31.43
CA THR A 116 18.59 -7.09 32.18
C THR A 116 19.25 -8.45 32.10
N ILE A 117 20.13 -8.61 31.11
CA ILE A 117 20.98 -9.79 31.02
C ILE A 117 22.07 -9.60 32.09
N GLU A 118 21.73 -9.99 33.31
CA GLU A 118 22.71 -10.27 34.35
C GLU A 118 23.03 -11.76 34.25
N ASN A 119 23.82 -12.16 33.26
CA ASN A 119 24.64 -13.38 33.37
C ASN A 119 25.49 -13.56 32.11
N GLU A 120 26.79 -13.56 32.31
CA GLU A 120 27.82 -13.81 31.31
C GLU A 120 27.89 -15.27 30.80
N ASN A 121 26.94 -16.13 31.18
CA ASN A 121 26.85 -17.52 30.76
C ASN A 121 25.44 -17.88 30.30
N GLY A 122 24.95 -17.17 29.28
CA GLY A 122 23.61 -17.42 28.71
C GLY A 122 23.55 -18.76 27.99
N ASP A 123 22.93 -19.75 28.61
CA ASP A 123 22.64 -21.06 28.04
C ASP A 123 21.80 -20.96 26.75
N GLU A 124 21.99 -21.93 25.84
CA GLU A 124 21.24 -22.11 24.61
C GLU A 124 19.71 -22.13 24.83
N GLU A 125 19.29 -22.44 26.06
CA GLU A 125 17.90 -22.44 26.51
C GLU A 125 17.31 -21.00 26.63
N ASP A 126 18.07 -20.01 27.06
CA ASP A 126 17.63 -18.63 27.18
C ASP A 126 17.58 -17.94 25.82
N ARG A 127 18.49 -18.29 24.92
CA ARG A 127 18.41 -17.91 23.48
C ARG A 127 17.14 -18.46 22.84
N ASN A 128 16.81 -19.71 23.12
CA ASN A 128 15.58 -20.32 22.61
C ASN A 128 14.33 -19.71 23.24
N LYS A 129 14.34 -19.32 24.52
CA LYS A 129 13.23 -18.59 25.17
C LYS A 129 13.03 -17.21 24.56
N PHE A 130 14.11 -16.45 24.31
CA PHE A 130 14.03 -15.15 23.64
C PHE A 130 13.49 -15.29 22.20
N LEU A 131 14.05 -16.22 21.42
CA LEU A 131 13.59 -16.49 20.07
C LEU A 131 12.14 -16.97 20.04
N ASN A 132 11.74 -17.81 20.97
CA ASN A 132 10.37 -18.27 21.11
C ASN A 132 9.43 -17.14 21.56
N ALA A 133 9.90 -16.22 22.42
CA ALA A 133 9.14 -15.01 22.78
C ALA A 133 8.97 -14.06 21.59
N VAL A 134 10.02 -13.85 20.77
CA VAL A 134 9.95 -13.06 19.52
C VAL A 134 9.05 -13.74 18.50
N LEU A 135 9.11 -15.06 18.36
CA LEU A 135 8.26 -15.84 17.48
C LEU A 135 6.80 -15.87 17.96
N ALA A 136 6.59 -15.97 19.28
CA ALA A 136 5.27 -15.90 19.90
C ALA A 136 4.70 -14.47 19.84
N ALA A 137 5.53 -13.44 20.00
CA ALA A 137 5.15 -12.05 19.75
C ALA A 137 4.79 -11.83 18.27
N LYS A 138 5.53 -12.44 17.32
CA LYS A 138 5.22 -12.43 15.90
C LYS A 138 3.90 -13.15 15.56
N SER A 139 3.55 -14.19 16.34
CA SER A 139 2.27 -14.89 16.18
C SER A 139 1.11 -14.23 16.90
N LYS A 140 1.40 -13.46 17.98
CA LYS A 140 0.42 -12.75 18.81
C LYS A 140 0.27 -11.28 18.45
N VAL A 141 1.29 -10.63 17.86
CA VAL A 141 1.10 -9.40 17.09
C VAL A 141 0.38 -9.85 15.85
N ALA A 142 -0.93 -10.02 16.01
CA ALA A 142 -1.77 -10.45 14.93
C ALA A 142 -1.49 -9.48 13.78
N ILE A 143 -0.95 -10.04 12.71
CA ILE A 143 -0.81 -9.37 11.42
C ILE A 143 -2.15 -8.72 11.01
N SER A 144 -3.25 -9.16 11.63
CA SER A 144 -4.60 -8.60 11.56
C SER A 144 -4.77 -7.23 12.23
N GLU A 145 -3.90 -6.77 13.13
CA GLU A 145 -4.07 -5.47 13.82
C GLU A 145 -3.45 -4.29 13.07
N SER A 146 -2.53 -4.54 12.13
CA SER A 146 -1.92 -3.51 11.29
C SER A 146 -2.03 -3.88 9.82
N ASP A 147 -2.70 -3.03 9.04
CA ASP A 147 -2.80 -3.18 7.58
C ASP A 147 -1.41 -3.28 6.93
N LEU A 148 -0.41 -2.60 7.47
CA LEU A 148 0.95 -2.67 6.97
C LEU A 148 1.55 -4.07 7.08
N PHE A 149 1.42 -4.73 8.24
CA PHE A 149 1.93 -6.09 8.43
C PHE A 149 1.17 -7.11 7.55
N ARG A 150 -0.13 -6.94 7.41
CA ARG A 150 -0.96 -7.74 6.50
C ARG A 150 -0.46 -7.62 5.06
N ILE A 151 -0.21 -6.40 4.59
CA ILE A 151 0.32 -6.14 3.25
C ILE A 151 1.69 -6.80 3.08
N MET A 152 2.61 -6.60 4.01
CA MET A 152 3.95 -7.20 3.98
C MET A 152 3.90 -8.73 3.92
N SER A 153 3.04 -9.37 4.70
CA SER A 153 2.91 -10.81 4.79
C SER A 153 2.21 -11.44 3.59
N THR A 154 1.24 -10.74 3.00
CA THR A 154 0.43 -11.23 1.88
C THR A 154 1.01 -10.90 0.50
N ARG A 155 1.86 -9.85 0.40
CA ARG A 155 2.50 -9.48 -0.86
C ARG A 155 3.24 -10.67 -1.50
N ARG A 156 3.02 -10.85 -2.79
CA ARG A 156 3.64 -11.93 -3.60
C ARG A 156 4.20 -11.36 -4.91
N SER A 157 5.28 -11.99 -5.38
CA SER A 157 5.77 -11.76 -6.74
C SER A 157 4.85 -12.45 -7.73
N THR A 158 4.16 -11.66 -8.55
CA THR A 158 3.20 -12.13 -9.55
C THR A 158 3.79 -11.95 -10.94
N ARG A 159 3.71 -12.98 -11.77
CA ARG A 159 4.25 -13.04 -13.14
C ARG A 159 3.16 -13.13 -14.20
N ASN A 160 1.90 -13.18 -13.79
CA ASN A 160 0.74 -13.24 -14.66
C ASN A 160 -0.23 -12.16 -14.25
N PHE A 161 -0.27 -11.11 -15.05
CA PHE A 161 -1.13 -9.96 -14.85
C PHE A 161 -2.36 -10.05 -15.75
N ASP A 162 -3.48 -9.55 -15.29
CA ASP A 162 -4.61 -9.26 -16.13
C ASP A 162 -4.28 -8.05 -17.02
N THR A 163 -4.10 -8.30 -18.31
CA THR A 163 -3.78 -7.27 -19.29
C THR A 163 -5.02 -6.59 -19.87
N SER A 164 -6.21 -7.09 -19.55
CA SER A 164 -7.48 -6.51 -19.95
C SER A 164 -7.93 -5.39 -19.02
N THR A 165 -7.48 -5.41 -17.76
CA THR A 165 -7.82 -4.41 -16.75
C THR A 165 -6.74 -3.34 -16.66
N PHE A 166 -7.13 -2.09 -16.90
CA PHE A 166 -6.25 -0.94 -16.73
C PHE A 166 -6.02 -0.66 -15.24
N VAL A 167 -4.78 -0.28 -14.92
CA VAL A 167 -4.47 0.28 -13.59
C VAL A 167 -4.81 1.76 -13.62
N GLU A 168 -5.64 2.20 -12.70
CA GLU A 168 -6.11 3.57 -12.58
C GLU A 168 -4.93 4.52 -12.32
N GLN A 169 -4.92 5.69 -12.96
CA GLN A 169 -3.81 6.63 -12.88
C GLN A 169 -3.54 7.07 -11.44
N TRP A 170 -4.58 7.31 -10.64
CA TRP A 170 -4.42 7.69 -9.24
C TRP A 170 -3.67 6.64 -8.40
N LYS A 171 -3.80 5.33 -8.73
CA LYS A 171 -3.01 4.27 -8.07
C LYS A 171 -1.54 4.36 -8.48
N VAL A 172 -1.28 4.64 -9.75
CA VAL A 172 0.09 4.83 -10.24
C VAL A 172 0.73 6.03 -9.55
N ASP A 173 0.00 7.14 -9.43
CA ASP A 173 0.47 8.36 -8.76
C ASP A 173 0.80 8.09 -7.28
N LYS A 174 -0.05 7.34 -6.58
CA LYS A 174 0.22 6.92 -5.19
C LYS A 174 1.41 5.97 -5.07
N ILE A 175 1.64 5.10 -6.05
CA ILE A 175 2.82 4.23 -6.10
C ILE A 175 4.09 5.05 -6.27
N LEU A 176 4.07 6.05 -7.17
CA LEU A 176 5.20 6.96 -7.39
C LEU A 176 5.45 7.85 -6.17
N ALA A 177 4.39 8.38 -5.54
CA ALA A 177 4.50 9.12 -4.29
C ALA A 177 5.08 8.26 -3.16
N ALA A 178 4.74 6.97 -3.09
CA ALA A 178 5.34 6.07 -2.10
C ALA A 178 6.84 5.86 -2.32
N ALA A 179 7.33 5.88 -3.56
CA ALA A 179 8.78 5.83 -3.84
C ALA A 179 9.51 7.01 -3.20
N ASP A 180 8.91 8.20 -3.24
CA ASP A 180 9.48 9.43 -2.68
C ASP A 180 9.54 9.40 -1.14
N THR A 181 8.66 8.64 -0.48
CA THR A 181 8.68 8.49 0.99
C THR A 181 9.71 7.50 1.51
N ALA A 182 10.43 6.80 0.63
CA ALA A 182 11.45 5.87 1.05
C ALA A 182 12.62 6.62 1.74
N PRO A 183 13.20 6.06 2.82
CA PRO A 183 14.37 6.66 3.42
C PRO A 183 15.54 6.62 2.45
N THR A 184 16.32 7.71 2.39
CA THR A 184 17.48 7.84 1.51
C THR A 184 18.67 8.41 2.26
N ALA A 185 19.87 8.11 1.78
CA ALA A 185 21.10 8.59 2.38
C ALA A 185 21.12 10.13 2.42
N GLY A 186 21.22 10.71 3.62
CA GLY A 186 21.21 12.15 3.84
C GLY A 186 19.95 12.87 3.30
N ASN A 187 18.87 12.15 3.03
CA ASN A 187 17.64 12.66 2.39
C ASN A 187 17.88 13.26 0.99
N PHE A 188 18.82 12.70 0.22
CA PHE A 188 19.20 13.23 -1.11
C PHE A 188 18.41 12.62 -2.26
N GLN A 189 17.60 11.60 -2.04
CA GLN A 189 16.84 10.89 -3.09
C GLN A 189 17.74 10.55 -4.30
N GLY A 190 18.82 9.78 -4.04
CA GLY A 190 19.84 9.42 -5.03
C GLY A 190 19.34 8.45 -6.12
N PHE A 191 18.14 8.66 -6.65
CA PHE A 191 17.53 7.79 -7.66
C PHE A 191 16.61 8.56 -8.61
N GLU A 192 16.29 7.93 -9.74
CA GLU A 192 15.19 8.32 -10.62
C GLU A 192 14.29 7.15 -10.95
N VAL A 193 13.02 7.45 -11.24
CA VAL A 193 12.02 6.47 -11.64
C VAL A 193 11.50 6.81 -13.03
N PHE A 194 11.66 5.88 -13.97
CA PHE A 194 11.14 6.01 -15.33
C PHE A 194 9.84 5.22 -15.44
N TYR A 195 8.72 5.92 -15.64
CA TYR A 195 7.44 5.30 -15.91
C TYR A 195 7.27 5.05 -17.40
N VAL A 196 7.34 3.79 -17.80
CA VAL A 196 7.28 3.37 -19.20
C VAL A 196 5.83 3.11 -19.60
N LYS A 197 5.24 4.05 -20.35
CA LYS A 197 3.85 3.94 -20.88
C LYS A 197 3.83 3.31 -22.27
N ASN A 198 4.83 3.59 -23.11
CA ASN A 198 4.88 3.17 -24.48
C ASN A 198 5.00 1.64 -24.62
N ARG A 199 4.09 1.03 -25.38
CA ARG A 199 3.99 -0.42 -25.56
C ARG A 199 5.22 -1.02 -26.27
N GLU A 200 5.74 -0.33 -27.28
CA GLU A 200 6.93 -0.82 -28.02
C GLU A 200 8.19 -0.75 -27.16
N ILE A 201 8.32 0.28 -26.32
CA ILE A 201 9.42 0.35 -25.35
C ILE A 201 9.30 -0.80 -24.34
N LYS A 202 8.10 -1.12 -23.83
CA LYS A 202 7.89 -2.27 -22.95
C LYS A 202 8.31 -3.59 -23.60
N LYS A 203 8.01 -3.81 -24.89
CA LYS A 203 8.45 -5.00 -25.63
C LYS A 203 9.97 -5.11 -25.69
N ARG A 204 10.66 -4.01 -26.00
CA ARG A 204 12.12 -3.98 -26.01
C ARG A 204 12.72 -4.25 -24.61
N LEU A 205 12.06 -3.77 -23.55
CA LEU A 205 12.46 -4.08 -22.18
C LEU A 205 12.29 -5.56 -21.84
N VAL A 206 11.35 -6.28 -22.44
CA VAL A 206 11.26 -7.76 -22.31
C VAL A 206 12.55 -8.41 -22.72
N GLU A 207 13.11 -8.03 -23.88
CA GLU A 207 14.38 -8.57 -24.39
C GLU A 207 15.55 -8.21 -23.46
N ALA A 208 15.62 -6.95 -23.00
CA ALA A 208 16.64 -6.50 -22.07
C ALA A 208 16.53 -7.14 -20.66
N ALA A 209 15.38 -7.71 -20.34
CA ALA A 209 15.11 -8.45 -19.10
C ALA A 209 15.13 -9.98 -19.31
N ASN A 210 16.04 -10.50 -20.11
CA ASN A 210 16.19 -11.93 -20.41
C ASN A 210 14.91 -12.59 -20.94
N ASN A 211 14.20 -11.92 -21.82
CA ASN A 211 12.94 -12.38 -22.43
C ASN A 211 11.86 -12.73 -21.42
N GLN A 212 11.82 -12.03 -20.27
CA GLN A 212 10.79 -12.23 -19.25
C GLN A 212 9.47 -11.55 -19.67
N PRO A 213 8.44 -12.31 -20.13
CA PRO A 213 7.26 -11.74 -20.81
C PRO A 213 6.41 -10.84 -19.93
N TYR A 214 6.50 -11.02 -18.61
CA TYR A 214 5.78 -10.21 -17.65
C TYR A 214 6.30 -8.77 -17.50
N VAL A 215 7.40 -8.40 -18.15
CA VAL A 215 7.83 -7.00 -18.29
C VAL A 215 6.85 -6.19 -19.16
N ASN A 216 6.03 -6.85 -19.97
CA ASN A 216 4.92 -6.19 -20.69
C ASN A 216 3.67 -6.02 -19.79
N ALA A 217 3.86 -5.67 -18.54
CA ALA A 217 2.79 -5.42 -17.57
C ALA A 217 2.03 -4.11 -17.85
N PRO A 218 0.81 -3.94 -17.29
CA PRO A 218 0.06 -2.67 -17.39
C PRO A 218 0.89 -1.47 -16.95
N VAL A 219 1.58 -1.56 -15.80
CA VAL A 219 2.49 -0.52 -15.30
C VAL A 219 3.90 -1.07 -15.21
N VAL A 220 4.86 -0.35 -15.78
CA VAL A 220 6.29 -0.68 -15.76
C VAL A 220 7.08 0.52 -15.28
N LEU A 221 7.78 0.36 -14.17
CA LEU A 221 8.66 1.36 -13.58
C LEU A 221 10.10 0.85 -13.62
N VAL A 222 11.01 1.66 -14.14
CA VAL A 222 12.44 1.38 -14.11
C VAL A 222 13.07 2.29 -13.06
N PHE A 223 13.71 1.69 -12.07
CA PHE A 223 14.44 2.41 -11.03
C PHE A 223 15.92 2.48 -11.41
N CYS A 224 16.45 3.69 -11.40
CA CYS A 224 17.85 3.96 -11.71
C CYS A 224 18.51 4.64 -10.53
N MET A 225 19.75 4.26 -10.22
CA MET A 225 20.57 4.99 -9.26
C MET A 225 21.13 6.27 -9.89
N ASP A 226 21.16 7.34 -9.09
CA ASP A 226 21.77 8.62 -9.45
C ASP A 226 22.71 9.12 -8.34
N PRO A 227 23.97 8.65 -8.31
CA PRO A 227 24.94 9.07 -7.31
C PRO A 227 25.23 10.58 -7.30
N SER A 228 24.96 11.27 -8.42
CA SER A 228 25.23 12.71 -8.55
C SER A 228 24.35 13.56 -7.64
N ARG A 229 23.19 13.04 -7.23
CA ARG A 229 22.28 13.70 -6.28
C ARG A 229 22.74 13.62 -4.84
N VAL A 230 23.58 12.63 -4.50
CA VAL A 230 24.04 12.40 -3.11
C VAL A 230 25.19 13.36 -2.81
N LYS A 231 24.87 14.50 -2.21
CA LYS A 231 25.83 15.61 -1.93
C LYS A 231 26.56 15.41 -0.61
N MET A 232 27.23 14.26 -0.46
CA MET A 232 28.08 13.95 0.68
C MET A 232 29.52 13.80 0.25
N ASN A 233 30.46 14.15 1.14
CA ASN A 233 31.91 14.05 0.87
C ASN A 233 32.38 12.61 1.14
N PHE A 234 32.06 11.70 0.23
CA PHE A 234 32.50 10.32 0.24
C PHE A 234 33.09 9.91 -1.11
N PRO A 235 33.89 8.84 -1.14
CA PRO A 235 34.38 8.28 -2.39
C PRO A 235 33.23 7.87 -3.34
N PRO A 236 33.43 7.92 -4.66
CA PRO A 236 32.39 7.60 -5.66
C PRO A 236 31.74 6.24 -5.48
N GLU A 237 32.48 5.23 -5.02
CA GLU A 237 31.96 3.89 -4.74
C GLU A 237 30.96 3.91 -3.58
N THR A 238 31.22 4.72 -2.55
CA THR A 238 30.31 4.89 -1.41
C THR A 238 29.04 5.62 -1.83
N LEU A 239 29.16 6.68 -2.64
CA LEU A 239 28.00 7.39 -3.19
C LEU A 239 27.17 6.47 -4.09
N SER A 240 27.81 5.64 -4.91
CA SER A 240 27.14 4.64 -5.74
C SER A 240 26.41 3.60 -4.90
N LYS A 241 27.01 3.14 -3.80
CA LYS A 241 26.37 2.22 -2.85
C LYS A 241 25.13 2.83 -2.22
N PHE A 242 25.18 4.07 -1.77
CA PHE A 242 24.03 4.77 -1.18
C PHE A 242 22.91 4.95 -2.20
N SER A 243 23.26 5.41 -3.39
CA SER A 243 22.30 5.59 -4.48
C SER A 243 21.62 4.28 -4.92
N LEU A 244 22.37 3.17 -4.93
CA LEU A 244 21.79 1.85 -5.18
C LEU A 244 20.80 1.44 -4.07
N GLN A 245 21.13 1.73 -2.81
CA GLN A 245 20.24 1.44 -1.67
C GLN A 245 18.98 2.30 -1.74
N ASP A 246 19.13 3.60 -2.06
CA ASP A 246 18.02 4.53 -2.23
C ASP A 246 17.04 4.04 -3.31
N ALA A 247 17.54 3.70 -4.50
CA ALA A 247 16.73 3.17 -5.60
C ALA A 247 16.04 1.84 -5.21
N THR A 248 16.73 1.00 -4.43
CA THR A 248 16.20 -0.29 -3.95
C THR A 248 15.06 -0.07 -2.96
N LEU A 249 15.22 0.85 -2.01
CA LEU A 249 14.19 1.19 -1.03
C LEU A 249 12.97 1.83 -1.71
N ALA A 250 13.18 2.77 -2.62
CA ALA A 250 12.11 3.40 -3.40
C ALA A 250 11.27 2.35 -4.16
N ALA A 251 11.92 1.39 -4.82
CA ALA A 251 11.21 0.30 -5.49
C ALA A 251 10.47 -0.63 -4.50
N ALA A 252 11.03 -0.90 -3.31
CA ALA A 252 10.37 -1.70 -2.28
C ALA A 252 9.12 -1.00 -1.72
N TYR A 253 9.19 0.31 -1.48
CA TYR A 253 8.03 1.11 -1.04
C TYR A 253 6.94 1.14 -2.11
N SER A 254 7.31 1.35 -3.38
CA SER A 254 6.39 1.25 -4.51
C SER A 254 5.69 -0.12 -4.57
N GLN A 255 6.44 -1.20 -4.30
CA GLN A 255 5.90 -2.56 -4.29
C GLN A 255 4.88 -2.78 -3.17
N LEU A 256 5.14 -2.22 -1.98
CA LEU A 256 4.21 -2.29 -0.85
C LEU A 256 2.96 -1.45 -1.11
N ALA A 257 3.12 -0.24 -1.66
CA ALA A 257 2.02 0.63 -2.04
C ALA A 257 1.10 -0.03 -3.08
N ALA A 258 1.67 -0.65 -4.11
CA ALA A 258 0.90 -1.42 -5.09
C ALA A 258 0.06 -2.52 -4.41
N SER A 259 0.68 -3.27 -3.48
CA SER A 259 -0.01 -4.33 -2.74
C SER A 259 -1.12 -3.80 -1.83
N ALA A 260 -0.93 -2.61 -1.23
CA ALA A 260 -1.93 -1.94 -0.40
C ALA A 260 -3.19 -1.57 -1.19
N MET A 261 -3.05 -1.30 -2.49
CA MET A 261 -4.14 -0.92 -3.39
C MET A 261 -4.71 -2.12 -4.19
N GLY A 262 -4.47 -3.35 -3.72
CA GLY A 262 -5.01 -4.56 -4.35
C GLY A 262 -4.29 -4.98 -5.64
N LEU A 263 -3.22 -4.29 -6.02
CA LEU A 263 -2.39 -4.66 -7.15
C LEU A 263 -1.35 -5.72 -6.76
N SER A 264 -0.80 -6.37 -7.75
CA SER A 264 0.35 -7.26 -7.60
C SER A 264 1.54 -6.73 -8.37
N SER A 265 2.71 -7.16 -7.97
CA SER A 265 3.94 -6.71 -8.61
C SER A 265 4.99 -7.82 -8.70
N ILE A 266 5.97 -7.60 -9.56
CA ILE A 266 7.21 -8.38 -9.57
C ILE A 266 8.40 -7.44 -9.72
N TRP A 267 9.41 -7.69 -8.93
CA TRP A 267 10.73 -7.07 -9.01
C TRP A 267 11.63 -7.89 -9.94
N ILE A 268 12.26 -7.24 -10.90
CA ILE A 268 13.20 -7.84 -11.84
C ILE A 268 14.54 -7.13 -11.66
N GLY A 269 15.53 -7.89 -11.18
CA GLY A 269 16.91 -7.43 -11.04
C GLY A 269 17.85 -8.04 -12.07
N MET A 270 17.40 -9.08 -12.79
CA MET A 270 18.20 -9.70 -13.86
C MET A 270 17.88 -9.01 -15.17
N ILE A 271 18.64 -7.97 -15.47
CA ILE A 271 18.48 -7.08 -16.64
C ILE A 271 19.83 -6.83 -17.29
N ASP A 272 19.83 -6.59 -18.60
CA ASP A 272 20.95 -6.03 -19.32
C ASP A 272 20.92 -4.51 -19.14
N GLU A 273 21.74 -4.01 -18.20
CA GLU A 273 21.73 -2.60 -17.78
C GLU A 273 21.98 -1.66 -18.97
N GLU A 274 22.90 -1.99 -19.87
CA GLU A 274 23.25 -1.14 -21.00
C GLU A 274 22.11 -1.05 -22.03
N LYS A 275 21.47 -2.19 -22.33
CA LYS A 275 20.28 -2.18 -23.19
C LYS A 275 19.13 -1.40 -22.55
N VAL A 276 18.90 -1.56 -21.25
CA VAL A 276 17.84 -0.78 -20.55
C VAL A 276 18.11 0.71 -20.66
N LYS A 277 19.34 1.18 -20.39
CA LYS A 277 19.73 2.60 -20.57
C LYS A 277 19.39 3.12 -21.97
N GLN A 278 19.80 2.37 -23.01
CA GLN A 278 19.53 2.74 -24.39
C GLN A 278 18.04 2.79 -24.72
N ILE A 279 17.27 1.86 -24.15
CA ILE A 279 15.82 1.76 -24.38
C ILE A 279 15.05 2.93 -23.75
N ILE A 280 15.41 3.32 -22.52
CA ILE A 280 14.72 4.38 -21.80
C ILE A 280 15.37 5.76 -21.99
N GLY A 281 16.51 5.83 -22.70
CA GLY A 281 17.18 7.08 -23.08
C GLY A 281 17.85 7.79 -21.90
N THR A 282 18.57 7.05 -21.04
CA THR A 282 19.26 7.61 -19.86
C THR A 282 20.71 7.14 -19.78
N ASN A 283 21.56 7.94 -19.09
CA ASN A 283 22.90 7.54 -18.70
C ASN A 283 22.95 6.97 -17.27
N LEU A 284 21.84 7.03 -16.53
CA LEU A 284 21.77 6.49 -15.19
C LEU A 284 21.77 4.96 -15.21
N ARG A 285 22.37 4.36 -14.18
CA ARG A 285 22.45 2.92 -14.06
C ARG A 285 21.13 2.35 -13.56
N PRO A 286 20.42 1.51 -14.35
CA PRO A 286 19.21 0.84 -13.91
C PRO A 286 19.53 -0.19 -12.82
N THR A 287 18.74 -0.23 -11.78
CA THR A 287 18.89 -1.17 -10.67
C THR A 287 17.85 -2.28 -10.70
N SER A 288 16.65 -1.95 -11.19
CA SER A 288 15.54 -2.91 -11.28
C SER A 288 14.42 -2.39 -12.17
N ILE A 289 13.59 -3.34 -12.64
CA ILE A 289 12.31 -3.07 -13.27
C ILE A 289 11.22 -3.60 -12.34
N LEU A 290 10.27 -2.75 -11.97
CA LEU A 290 9.08 -3.13 -11.22
C LEU A 290 7.87 -3.17 -12.15
N CYS A 291 7.31 -4.36 -12.32
CA CYS A 291 6.11 -4.57 -13.12
C CYS A 291 4.91 -4.71 -12.19
N ILE A 292 3.82 -4.00 -12.51
CA ILE A 292 2.66 -3.86 -11.64
C ILE A 292 1.39 -4.02 -12.47
N GLY A 293 0.39 -4.67 -11.90
CA GLY A 293 -0.93 -4.84 -12.49
C GLY A 293 -1.86 -5.62 -11.58
N TYR A 294 -3.09 -5.78 -12.01
CA TYR A 294 -4.02 -6.69 -11.35
C TYR A 294 -3.54 -8.13 -11.54
N PRO A 295 -3.56 -8.98 -10.51
CA PRO A 295 -3.17 -10.38 -10.66
C PRO A 295 -4.27 -11.13 -11.40
N HIS A 296 -3.91 -11.91 -12.42
CA HIS A 296 -4.85 -12.83 -13.05
C HIS A 296 -5.34 -13.91 -12.07
N GLN A 297 -4.49 -14.29 -11.12
CA GLN A 297 -4.81 -15.23 -10.06
C GLN A 297 -4.00 -14.92 -8.80
N LYS A 298 -4.65 -14.94 -7.63
CA LYS A 298 -3.96 -14.82 -6.34
C LYS A 298 -3.06 -16.04 -6.11
N ARG A 299 -1.84 -15.81 -5.69
CA ARG A 299 -0.88 -16.87 -5.39
C ARG A 299 -0.87 -17.20 -3.89
N PRO A 300 -0.79 -18.50 -3.53
CA PRO A 300 -0.68 -18.89 -2.14
C PRO A 300 0.65 -18.42 -1.51
N PRO A 301 0.71 -18.33 -0.18
CA PRO A 301 1.94 -18.05 0.52
C PRO A 301 3.02 -19.07 0.19
N LYS A 302 4.27 -18.62 0.07
CA LYS A 302 5.44 -19.50 -0.01
C LYS A 302 6.09 -19.62 1.36
N SER A 303 6.67 -20.79 1.63
CA SER A 303 7.47 -21.00 2.83
C SER A 303 8.65 -20.01 2.88
N ARG A 304 9.00 -19.60 4.06
CA ARG A 304 10.16 -18.73 4.35
C ARG A 304 11.12 -19.49 5.23
N ARG A 305 12.40 -19.11 5.19
CA ARG A 305 13.37 -19.56 6.20
C ARG A 305 12.84 -19.25 7.60
N LYS A 306 13.15 -20.10 8.53
CA LYS A 306 12.84 -19.83 9.94
C LYS A 306 13.60 -18.59 10.38
N LEU A 307 12.98 -17.78 11.24
CA LEU A 307 13.59 -16.52 11.69
C LEU A 307 14.93 -16.75 12.39
N LYS A 308 15.04 -17.84 13.18
CA LYS A 308 16.29 -18.27 13.84
C LYS A 308 17.46 -18.51 12.88
N ASP A 309 17.18 -18.84 11.61
CA ASP A 309 18.22 -19.06 10.60
C ASP A 309 18.67 -17.75 9.92
N LEU A 310 17.95 -16.65 10.17
CA LEU A 310 18.21 -15.32 9.61
C LEU A 310 18.77 -14.34 10.64
N VAL A 311 18.47 -14.54 11.91
CA VAL A 311 18.86 -13.64 13.00
C VAL A 311 19.98 -14.27 13.80
N ARG A 312 21.01 -13.49 14.08
CA ARG A 312 22.05 -13.80 15.05
C ARG A 312 22.01 -12.75 16.15
N VAL A 313 21.97 -13.19 17.37
CA VAL A 313 22.12 -12.32 18.53
C VAL A 313 23.60 -12.29 18.90
N ILE A 314 24.17 -11.11 19.04
CA ILE A 314 25.53 -10.87 19.50
C ILE A 314 25.38 -10.19 20.86
N GLU A 315 25.94 -10.78 21.89
CA GLU A 315 25.95 -10.28 23.26
C GLU A 315 27.26 -9.56 23.55
#